data_d28d38cd2f0eef501e637a179136e5ef
#
_entry.id   d28d38cd2f0eef501e637a179136e5ef
#
_cell.length_a   1.000
_cell.length_b   1.000
_cell.length_c   1.000
_cell.angle_alpha   90.00
_cell.angle_beta   90.00
_cell.angle_gamma   90.00
#
_symmetry.space_group_name_H-M   'P 1'
#
loop_
_entity.id
_entity.type
_entity.pdbx_description
1 polymer ?
#
loop_
_entity_poly.entity_id
_entity_poly.type
_entity_poly.pdbx_seq_one_letter_code
_entity_poly.pdbx_strand_id
1 'polypeptide(L)'
;VRISRGGIDQTTADVRSILREALLQRATQIALIHNHPSGNPHPSNDDRQLTELVRKAAQTMNIHLTDHVIVTDGSHYSFNDEGLL
;
A
#
# COMPACT_ATOMS: atom_id res chain seq x y z
N VAL A 1 -2.90 -7.20 0.67
CA VAL A 1 -1.68 -7.29 1.50
C VAL A 1 -1.71 -6.23 2.58
N ARG A 2 -1.44 -6.60 3.78
CA ARG A 2 -1.37 -5.69 4.91
C ARG A 2 0.06 -5.24 5.15
N ILE A 3 0.25 -3.92 5.31
CA ILE A 3 1.54 -3.33 5.63
C ILE A 3 1.53 -2.86 7.07
N SER A 4 2.53 -3.28 7.85
CA SER A 4 2.75 -2.80 9.19
C SER A 4 4.10 -2.08 9.20
N ARG A 5 4.12 -0.78 9.40
CA ARG A 5 5.33 0.02 9.35
C ARG A 5 5.78 0.37 10.75
N GLY A 6 6.96 -0.11 11.12
CA GLY A 6 7.63 0.33 12.31
C GLY A 6 8.50 1.53 12.02
N GLY A 7 9.01 2.31 12.73
CA GLY A 7 9.67 3.59 12.53
C GLY A 7 10.86 3.66 11.57
N ILE A 8 11.18 2.61 10.86
CA ILE A 8 12.28 2.62 9.89
C ILE A 8 11.71 2.70 8.50
N ASP A 9 12.23 3.65 7.72
CA ASP A 9 11.84 3.74 6.32
C ASP A 9 12.49 2.60 5.54
N GLN A 10 11.66 1.70 5.05
CA GLN A 10 12.08 0.57 4.24
C GLN A 10 11.21 0.44 3.00
N THR A 11 10.94 1.55 2.36
CA THR A 11 10.02 1.59 1.22
C THR A 11 10.36 0.54 0.17
N THR A 12 11.63 0.42 -0.21
CA THR A 12 12.06 -0.57 -1.20
C THR A 12 11.83 -1.99 -0.70
N ALA A 13 12.16 -2.27 0.56
CA ALA A 13 11.94 -3.59 1.14
C ALA A 13 10.45 -3.92 1.21
N ASP A 14 9.61 -2.93 1.54
CA ASP A 14 8.16 -3.11 1.56
C ASP A 14 7.63 -3.44 0.17
N VAL A 15 8.06 -2.73 -0.86
CA VAL A 15 7.64 -3.00 -2.25
C VAL A 15 8.01 -4.42 -2.64
N ARG A 16 9.23 -4.84 -2.38
CA ARG A 16 9.69 -6.21 -2.70
C ARG A 16 8.86 -7.25 -1.97
N SER A 17 8.61 -7.06 -0.68
CA SER A 17 7.82 -7.99 0.13
C SER A 17 6.38 -8.10 -0.36
N ILE A 18 5.76 -6.98 -0.69
CA ILE A 18 4.39 -6.94 -1.20
C ILE A 18 4.31 -7.71 -2.52
N LEU A 19 5.21 -7.44 -3.45
CA LEU A 19 5.19 -8.10 -4.75
C LEU A 19 5.55 -9.57 -4.66
N ARG A 20 6.47 -9.92 -3.78
CA ARG A 20 6.79 -11.33 -3.51
C ARG A 20 5.55 -12.08 -3.06
N GLU A 21 4.81 -11.51 -2.11
CA GLU A 21 3.59 -12.14 -1.61
C GLU A 21 2.54 -12.25 -2.71
N ALA A 22 2.36 -11.20 -3.51
CA ALA A 22 1.43 -11.22 -4.62
C ALA A 22 1.77 -12.32 -5.62
N LEU A 23 3.03 -12.49 -5.94
CA LEU A 23 3.49 -13.54 -6.87
C LEU A 23 3.30 -14.93 -6.28
N LEU A 24 3.60 -15.12 -5.00
CA LEU A 24 3.40 -16.40 -4.33
C LEU A 24 1.92 -16.80 -4.30
N GLN A 25 1.03 -15.84 -4.16
CA GLN A 25 -0.42 -16.07 -4.15
C GLN A 25 -1.00 -16.10 -5.56
N ARG A 26 -0.19 -15.89 -6.59
CA ARG A 26 -0.64 -15.79 -7.98
C ARG A 26 -1.75 -14.76 -8.16
N ALA A 27 -1.63 -13.64 -7.44
CA ALA A 27 -2.63 -12.59 -7.48
C ALA A 27 -2.56 -11.82 -8.80
N THR A 28 -3.72 -11.45 -9.33
CA THR A 28 -3.83 -10.53 -10.45
C THR A 28 -4.28 -9.14 -10.00
N GLN A 29 -4.77 -9.05 -8.77
CA GLN A 29 -5.20 -7.81 -8.13
C GLN A 29 -4.74 -7.82 -6.68
N ILE A 30 -4.32 -6.67 -6.17
CA ILE A 30 -3.93 -6.51 -4.78
C ILE A 30 -4.51 -5.22 -4.22
N ALA A 31 -4.75 -5.21 -2.93
CA ALA A 31 -5.06 -4.00 -2.17
C ALA A 31 -4.13 -3.96 -0.96
N LEU A 32 -3.72 -2.74 -0.59
CA LEU A 32 -2.86 -2.54 0.56
C LEU A 32 -3.69 -2.00 1.72
N ILE A 33 -3.43 -2.49 2.92
CA ILE A 33 -4.04 -1.99 4.14
C ILE A 33 -2.93 -1.55 5.09
N HIS A 34 -2.99 -0.33 5.55
CA HIS A 34 -1.93 0.31 6.30
C HIS A 34 -2.51 0.92 7.58
N ASN A 35 -1.91 0.61 8.70
CA ASN A 35 -2.32 1.11 10.02
C ASN A 35 -1.53 2.36 10.37
N HIS A 36 -2.22 3.45 10.76
CA HIS A 36 -1.58 4.64 11.30
C HIS A 36 -1.84 4.72 12.81
N PRO A 37 -0.85 4.41 13.67
CA PRO A 37 -1.04 4.43 15.12
C PRO A 37 -1.36 5.83 15.67
N SER A 38 -0.99 6.88 14.94
CA SER A 38 -1.24 8.26 15.35
C SER A 38 -2.71 8.64 15.39
N GLY A 39 -3.58 7.84 14.76
CA GLY A 39 -5.01 8.18 14.63
C GLY A 39 -5.33 9.10 13.45
N ASN A 40 -4.33 9.63 12.76
CA ASN A 40 -4.54 10.45 11.57
C ASN A 40 -4.52 9.57 10.33
N PRO A 41 -5.64 9.45 9.58
CA PRO A 41 -5.69 8.57 8.42
C PRO A 41 -5.06 9.16 7.16
N HIS A 42 -4.69 10.43 7.16
CA HIS A 42 -4.14 11.05 5.96
C HIS A 42 -2.77 10.45 5.60
N PRO A 43 -2.52 10.22 4.30
CA PRO A 43 -1.26 9.62 3.88
C PRO A 43 -0.09 10.57 4.08
N SER A 44 1.03 10.00 4.52
CA SER A 44 2.30 10.71 4.54
C SER A 44 2.93 10.73 3.14
N ASN A 45 4.01 11.49 2.97
CA ASN A 45 4.77 11.44 1.72
C ASN A 45 5.33 10.05 1.45
N ASP A 46 5.78 9.35 2.50
CA ASP A 46 6.26 7.98 2.37
C ASP A 46 5.16 7.04 1.91
N ASP A 47 3.94 7.21 2.42
CA ASP A 47 2.79 6.40 2.00
C ASP A 47 2.48 6.62 0.52
N ARG A 48 2.51 7.87 0.07
CA ARG A 48 2.27 8.22 -1.34
C ARG A 48 3.35 7.63 -2.24
N GLN A 49 4.60 7.72 -1.81
CA GLN A 49 5.74 7.16 -2.55
C GLN A 49 5.64 5.65 -2.65
N LEU A 50 5.34 4.98 -1.54
CA LEU A 50 5.15 3.53 -1.51
C LEU A 50 4.05 3.11 -2.47
N THR A 51 2.91 3.79 -2.42
CA THR A 51 1.77 3.49 -3.28
C THR A 51 2.15 3.58 -4.75
N GLU A 52 2.84 4.65 -5.14
CA GLU A 52 3.24 4.86 -6.53
C GLU A 52 4.23 3.80 -7.00
N LEU A 53 5.20 3.46 -6.15
CA LEU A 53 6.19 2.43 -6.49
C LEU A 53 5.54 1.05 -6.64
N VAL A 54 4.63 0.70 -5.73
CA VAL A 54 3.92 -0.58 -5.82
C VAL A 54 3.05 -0.60 -7.06
N ARG A 55 2.33 0.48 -7.35
CA ARG A 55 1.45 0.56 -8.51
C ARG A 55 2.24 0.32 -9.80
N LYS A 56 3.37 1.01 -9.96
CA LYS A 56 4.20 0.88 -11.17
C LYS A 56 4.81 -0.51 -11.30
N ALA A 57 5.38 -1.03 -10.23
CA ALA A 57 6.02 -2.34 -10.25
C ALA A 57 5.00 -3.46 -10.49
N ALA A 58 3.84 -3.37 -9.85
CA ALA A 58 2.76 -4.34 -10.05
C ALA A 58 2.26 -4.31 -11.49
N GLN A 59 2.11 -3.13 -12.07
CA GLN A 59 1.67 -2.98 -13.46
C GLN A 59 2.62 -3.69 -14.41
N THR A 60 3.93 -3.59 -14.18
CA THR A 60 4.94 -4.30 -14.98
C THR A 60 4.73 -5.81 -14.93
N MET A 61 4.24 -6.32 -13.82
CA MET A 61 3.96 -7.75 -13.62
C MET A 61 2.52 -8.13 -13.96
N ASN A 62 1.77 -7.21 -14.56
CA ASN A 62 0.37 -7.41 -14.91
C ASN A 62 -0.50 -7.68 -13.67
N ILE A 63 -0.17 -7.03 -12.56
CA ILE A 63 -0.94 -7.07 -11.32
C ILE A 63 -1.53 -5.67 -11.11
N HIS A 64 -2.84 -5.62 -10.82
CA HIS A 64 -3.52 -4.36 -10.63
C HIS A 64 -3.60 -4.00 -9.14
N LEU A 65 -3.09 -2.82 -8.77
CA LEU A 65 -3.29 -2.28 -7.42
C LEU A 65 -4.66 -1.60 -7.38
N THR A 66 -5.60 -2.22 -6.69
CA THR A 66 -6.99 -1.75 -6.65
C THR A 66 -7.19 -0.64 -5.66
N ASP A 67 -6.48 -0.66 -4.53
CA ASP A 67 -6.59 0.37 -3.52
C ASP A 67 -5.41 0.31 -2.55
N HIS A 68 -5.23 1.39 -1.83
CA HIS A 68 -4.39 1.47 -0.64
C HIS A 68 -5.24 2.18 0.42
N VAL A 69 -5.57 1.48 1.48
CA VAL A 69 -6.44 1.99 2.54
C VAL A 69 -5.63 2.16 3.81
N ILE A 70 -5.63 3.38 4.34
CA ILE A 70 -5.04 3.68 5.64
C ILE A 70 -6.15 3.62 6.67
N VAL A 71 -5.95 2.84 7.72
CA VAL A 71 -6.96 2.67 8.77
C VAL A 71 -6.43 3.18 10.10
N THR A 72 -7.34 3.74 10.88
CA THR A 72 -7.10 4.16 12.26
C THR A 72 -8.28 3.70 13.11
N ASP A 73 -8.24 3.97 14.43
CA ASP A 73 -9.40 3.77 15.28
C ASP A 73 -10.49 4.74 14.88
N GLY A 74 -11.48 4.28 14.16
CA GLY A 74 -12.66 5.07 13.83
C GLY A 74 -12.63 5.84 12.52
N SER A 75 -11.55 5.77 11.76
CA SER A 75 -11.54 6.39 10.42
C SER A 75 -10.65 5.64 9.44
N HIS A 76 -10.78 6.02 8.18
CA HIS A 76 -9.95 5.43 7.12
C HIS A 76 -9.79 6.43 5.98
N TYR A 77 -8.81 6.14 5.13
CA TYR A 77 -8.52 6.91 3.90
C TYR A 77 -8.27 5.91 2.77
N SER A 78 -9.02 6.02 1.69
CA SER A 78 -8.85 5.18 0.51
C SER A 78 -8.25 6.00 -0.61
N PHE A 79 -7.10 5.57 -1.13
CA PHE A 79 -6.46 6.24 -2.26
C PHE A 79 -7.35 6.21 -3.49
N ASN A 80 -8.06 5.10 -3.71
CA ASN A 80 -8.94 4.99 -4.86
C ASN A 80 -10.14 5.95 -4.74
N ASP A 81 -10.75 6.03 -3.56
CA ASP A 81 -11.87 6.94 -3.33
C ASP A 81 -11.47 8.40 -3.52
N GLU A 82 -10.21 8.73 -3.20
CA GLU A 82 -9.70 10.10 -3.35
C GLU A 82 -9.13 10.39 -4.74
N GLY A 83 -9.26 9.44 -5.65
CA GLY A 83 -8.80 9.64 -7.03
C GLY A 83 -7.29 9.62 -7.20
N LEU A 84 -6.54 8.99 -6.26
CA LEU A 84 -5.09 8.93 -6.30
C LEU A 84 -4.55 7.64 -6.94
N LEU A 85 -5.43 6.79 -7.40
CA LEU A 85 -5.05 5.57 -8.13
C LEU A 85 -5.69 5.52 -9.50
#